data_a84725e199603d35d5e8ccdff3e15564
#
_entry.id   a84725e199603d35d5e8ccdff3e15564
#
_cell.length_a   1.000
_cell.length_b   1.000
_cell.length_c   1.000
_cell.angle_alpha   90.00
_cell.angle_beta   90.00
_cell.angle_gamma   90.00
#
_symmetry.space_group_name_H-M   'P 1'
#
loop_
_entity.id
_entity.type
_entity.pdbx_description
1 polymer ?
#
loop_
_entity_poly.entity_id
_entity_poly.type
_entity_poly.pdbx_seq_one_letter_code
_entity_poly.pdbx_strand_id
1 'polypeptide(L)'
;MDNNRIMEYRVLDQNLAKCDDWLNGGGESETELFIPTIDERDAAERLLSVLTKELEGLPVTNSISVLLKSHFGDFLDALKSDLTTRYEKPSESIRGFQWLFERSLKQDCRSDDVKAKRMIKKLSHTSEMFKAIKSWLDSVDPLSLLEAKEACQVNISAFARFSKEIKDDMPDLSDSTILKLQSAFKDFSDQNEAMQDVLEQRLKAKALPDQTTGDSILRLEPEVYADHLLSTHGVLLEELLNWHEEEIEKTRDNVFSIASKLKVPEASREMSMANVNDILLKYAGPADSPEEMLRLGNEYIKRTGAACRDYVWLPEEECTVVEISESIKDSYPWGGYGGGCPLRRPLKGEMFLNNYNYKAVTNGWIKMNTVHEAYPGHHVQFVRNIVDPIPETLKRGSRYTPIFEGTPHRSEELFEFVFPEDPFYPLFVAYRRHHTAVRIKADLMLRYYGNPIKEVVQLYCDELDFDRVTARGQVRAQEYMLGYFTCYYYGYKMLTQWEHEYGFDKKEYTELLFSAARMSMSNFKRFLDLSEADRQSFLKDFASLNQFNEDYSEKPIKLD
;
A
#
# COMPACT_ATOMS: atom_id res chain seq x y z
N MET A 1 -10.52 10.12 30.06
CA MET A 1 -10.25 11.58 29.86
C MET A 1 -11.47 12.40 30.27
N ASP A 2 -11.25 13.62 30.78
CA ASP A 2 -12.34 14.59 30.98
C ASP A 2 -12.90 14.98 29.60
N ASN A 3 -14.23 15.02 29.43
CA ASN A 3 -14.88 15.27 28.14
C ASN A 3 -14.40 16.54 27.42
N ASN A 4 -14.04 17.60 28.17
CA ASN A 4 -13.52 18.82 27.57
C ASN A 4 -12.12 18.64 26.95
N ARG A 5 -11.29 17.76 27.49
CA ARG A 5 -9.93 17.50 27.00
C ARG A 5 -9.92 16.58 25.77
N ILE A 6 -10.87 15.64 25.68
CA ILE A 6 -11.08 14.82 24.49
C ILE A 6 -11.44 15.71 23.30
N MET A 7 -12.22 16.77 23.53
CA MET A 7 -12.63 17.70 22.47
C MET A 7 -11.44 18.42 21.81
N GLU A 8 -10.40 18.80 22.58
CA GLU A 8 -9.21 19.45 22.00
C GLU A 8 -8.45 18.50 21.07
N TYR A 9 -8.27 17.24 21.48
CA TYR A 9 -7.66 16.19 20.63
C TYR A 9 -8.47 15.91 19.38
N ARG A 10 -9.82 15.89 19.49
CA ARG A 10 -10.71 15.70 18.35
C ARG A 10 -10.64 16.84 17.35
N VAL A 11 -10.60 18.09 17.83
CA VAL A 11 -10.49 19.26 16.94
C VAL A 11 -9.20 19.20 16.13
N LEU A 12 -8.08 18.86 16.77
CA LEU A 12 -6.81 18.72 16.08
C LEU A 12 -6.84 17.53 15.09
N ASP A 13 -7.39 16.38 15.47
CA ASP A 13 -7.58 15.22 14.57
C ASP A 13 -8.32 15.63 13.28
N GLN A 14 -9.44 16.34 13.44
CA GLN A 14 -10.23 16.82 12.30
C GLN A 14 -9.49 17.85 11.45
N ASN A 15 -8.72 18.76 12.07
CA ASN A 15 -7.95 19.76 11.35
C ASN A 15 -6.79 19.14 10.57
N LEU A 16 -6.10 18.15 11.15
CA LEU A 16 -5.08 17.37 10.46
C LEU A 16 -5.66 16.58 9.29
N ALA A 17 -6.81 15.92 9.49
CA ALA A 17 -7.51 15.19 8.44
C ALA A 17 -7.95 16.10 7.28
N LYS A 18 -8.44 17.31 7.57
CA LYS A 18 -8.78 18.30 6.52
C LYS A 18 -7.55 18.83 5.79
N CYS A 19 -6.42 18.99 6.49
CA CYS A 19 -5.17 19.36 5.85
C CYS A 19 -4.71 18.28 4.87
N ASP A 20 -4.80 17.01 5.27
CA ASP A 20 -4.51 15.86 4.41
C ASP A 20 -5.45 15.81 3.20
N ASP A 21 -6.76 16.01 3.39
CA ASP A 21 -7.73 16.07 2.29
C ASP A 21 -7.37 17.15 1.28
N TRP A 22 -6.97 18.32 1.74
CA TRP A 22 -6.55 19.41 0.86
C TRP A 22 -5.27 19.07 0.09
N LEU A 23 -4.23 18.56 0.77
CA LEU A 23 -2.96 18.22 0.14
C LEU A 23 -3.06 17.00 -0.79
N ASN A 24 -3.79 15.97 -0.39
CA ASN A 24 -3.80 14.67 -1.05
C ASN A 24 -5.11 14.35 -1.80
N GLY A 25 -6.11 15.23 -1.72
CA GLY A 25 -7.34 15.15 -2.51
C GLY A 25 -8.29 14.03 -2.06
N GLY A 26 -8.42 13.81 -0.74
CA GLY A 26 -9.38 12.87 -0.15
C GLY A 26 -10.66 13.54 0.39
N GLY A 27 -11.53 12.75 0.98
CA GLY A 27 -12.72 13.22 1.69
C GLY A 27 -13.65 14.11 0.88
N GLU A 28 -14.06 15.24 1.44
CA GLU A 28 -14.91 16.24 0.75
C GLU A 28 -14.19 16.88 -0.44
N SER A 29 -12.86 16.98 -0.40
CA SER A 29 -12.00 17.50 -1.47
C SER A 29 -11.77 16.50 -2.61
N GLU A 30 -12.43 15.33 -2.61
CA GLU A 30 -12.25 14.27 -3.62
C GLU A 30 -12.43 14.75 -5.08
N THR A 31 -13.16 15.85 -5.29
CA THR A 31 -13.36 16.47 -6.62
C THR A 31 -12.37 17.59 -6.92
N GLU A 32 -11.50 17.95 -5.98
CA GLU A 32 -10.53 19.03 -6.11
C GLU A 32 -9.12 18.46 -6.26
N LEU A 33 -8.18 19.29 -6.68
CA LEU A 33 -6.77 18.97 -6.79
C LEU A 33 -5.97 20.01 -6.02
N PHE A 34 -4.93 19.57 -5.33
CA PHE A 34 -3.90 20.48 -4.89
C PHE A 34 -3.12 20.99 -6.13
N ILE A 35 -3.08 22.30 -6.30
CA ILE A 35 -2.36 22.91 -7.40
C ILE A 35 -0.98 23.34 -6.87
N PRO A 36 0.13 22.69 -7.28
CA PRO A 36 1.44 22.91 -6.67
C PRO A 36 2.10 24.22 -7.15
N THR A 37 1.48 25.36 -6.83
CA THR A 37 2.05 26.70 -7.01
C THR A 37 2.88 27.12 -5.80
N ILE A 38 3.74 28.13 -5.94
CA ILE A 38 4.51 28.68 -4.82
C ILE A 38 3.57 29.25 -3.75
N ASP A 39 2.51 29.94 -4.13
CA ASP A 39 1.54 30.53 -3.19
C ASP A 39 0.82 29.44 -2.37
N GLU A 40 0.45 28.32 -2.99
CA GLU A 40 -0.16 27.17 -2.32
C GLU A 40 0.83 26.46 -1.40
N ARG A 41 2.10 26.36 -1.80
CA ARG A 41 3.17 25.87 -0.91
C ARG A 41 3.27 26.71 0.34
N ASP A 42 3.38 28.04 0.19
CA ASP A 42 3.47 28.95 1.33
C ASP A 42 2.22 28.89 2.22
N ALA A 43 1.03 28.70 1.64
CA ALA A 43 -0.21 28.54 2.38
C ALA A 43 -0.22 27.23 3.19
N ALA A 44 0.23 26.12 2.59
CA ALA A 44 0.36 24.83 3.26
C ALA A 44 1.39 24.87 4.40
N GLU A 45 2.57 25.47 4.18
CA GLU A 45 3.59 25.63 5.21
C GLU A 45 3.07 26.46 6.41
N ARG A 46 2.32 27.53 6.14
CA ARG A 46 1.68 28.32 7.20
C ARG A 46 0.65 27.50 7.99
N LEU A 47 -0.21 26.75 7.31
CA LEU A 47 -1.20 25.89 7.98
C LEU A 47 -0.51 24.82 8.83
N LEU A 48 0.48 24.11 8.29
CA LEU A 48 1.25 23.11 9.03
C LEU A 48 1.96 23.72 10.27
N SER A 49 2.44 24.96 10.16
CA SER A 49 3.02 25.68 11.34
C SER A 49 1.96 25.97 12.41
N VAL A 50 0.73 26.31 12.02
CA VAL A 50 -0.38 26.49 12.99
C VAL A 50 -0.73 25.18 13.66
N LEU A 51 -0.89 24.10 12.90
CA LEU A 51 -1.20 22.78 13.45
C LEU A 51 -0.09 22.25 14.37
N THR A 52 1.18 22.58 14.08
CA THR A 52 2.31 22.26 14.97
C THR A 52 2.14 22.94 16.33
N LYS A 53 1.76 24.21 16.37
CA LYS A 53 1.54 24.94 17.64
C LYS A 53 0.32 24.42 18.40
N GLU A 54 -0.75 24.05 17.69
CA GLU A 54 -1.91 23.40 18.31
C GLU A 54 -1.51 22.08 18.96
N LEU A 55 -0.72 21.24 18.28
CA LEU A 55 -0.19 19.99 18.81
C LEU A 55 0.69 20.22 20.06
N GLU A 56 1.60 21.19 20.02
CA GLU A 56 2.45 21.55 21.16
C GLU A 56 1.62 21.94 22.38
N GLY A 57 0.53 22.69 22.17
CA GLY A 57 -0.38 23.16 23.20
C GLY A 57 -1.26 22.08 23.83
N LEU A 58 -1.39 20.89 23.22
CA LEU A 58 -2.21 19.82 23.77
C LEU A 58 -1.67 19.30 25.11
N PRO A 59 -2.53 19.21 26.16
CA PRO A 59 -2.12 18.73 27.47
C PRO A 59 -1.86 17.22 27.46
N VAL A 60 -0.75 16.78 28.03
CA VAL A 60 -0.45 15.36 28.27
C VAL A 60 -0.82 15.02 29.70
N THR A 61 -1.80 14.13 29.90
CA THR A 61 -2.36 13.82 31.22
C THR A 61 -2.32 12.35 31.58
N ASN A 62 -2.18 11.45 30.59
CA ASN A 62 -2.15 9.99 30.77
C ASN A 62 -1.50 9.33 29.56
N SER A 63 -1.36 8.01 29.61
CA SER A 63 -0.74 7.20 28.55
C SER A 63 -1.46 7.33 27.20
N ILE A 64 -2.79 7.46 27.19
CA ILE A 64 -3.58 7.66 25.97
C ILE A 64 -3.23 9.01 25.33
N SER A 65 -3.13 10.07 26.11
CA SER A 65 -2.75 11.39 25.59
C SER A 65 -1.31 11.43 25.06
N VAL A 66 -0.39 10.66 25.66
CA VAL A 66 0.97 10.48 25.13
C VAL A 66 0.92 9.80 23.75
N LEU A 67 0.16 8.70 23.63
CA LEU A 67 0.01 7.98 22.37
C LEU A 67 -0.58 8.86 21.27
N LEU A 68 -1.68 9.57 21.55
CA LEU A 68 -2.34 10.44 20.58
C LEU A 68 -1.44 11.61 20.15
N LYS A 69 -0.79 12.25 21.09
CA LYS A 69 0.14 13.36 20.78
C LYS A 69 1.31 12.89 19.92
N SER A 70 1.84 11.70 20.18
CA SER A 70 2.88 11.07 19.36
C SER A 70 2.35 10.76 17.96
N HIS A 71 1.14 10.16 17.84
CA HIS A 71 0.54 9.86 16.55
C HIS A 71 0.27 11.11 15.70
N PHE A 72 -0.26 12.18 16.31
CA PHE A 72 -0.47 13.45 15.60
C PHE A 72 0.84 14.09 15.17
N GLY A 73 1.91 13.92 15.96
CA GLY A 73 3.26 14.33 15.59
C GLY A 73 3.75 13.60 14.33
N ASP A 74 3.67 12.27 14.33
CA ASP A 74 4.03 11.44 13.17
C ASP A 74 3.21 11.81 11.92
N PHE A 75 1.90 12.06 12.10
CA PHE A 75 1.02 12.44 11.01
C PHE A 75 1.36 13.81 10.43
N LEU A 76 1.61 14.78 11.30
CA LEU A 76 2.01 16.14 10.90
C LEU A 76 3.36 16.16 10.18
N ASP A 77 4.32 15.37 10.63
CA ASP A 77 5.63 15.25 9.98
C ASP A 77 5.50 14.55 8.62
N ALA A 78 4.59 13.56 8.49
CA ALA A 78 4.28 12.96 7.20
C ALA A 78 3.68 14.00 6.22
N LEU A 79 2.73 14.83 6.65
CA LEU A 79 2.18 15.89 5.82
C LEU A 79 3.25 16.91 5.35
N LYS A 80 4.21 17.25 6.21
CA LYS A 80 5.35 18.12 5.85
C LYS A 80 6.25 17.45 4.80
N SER A 81 6.52 16.15 4.98
CA SER A 81 7.30 15.35 4.03
C SER A 81 6.60 15.24 2.67
N ASP A 82 5.29 14.95 2.67
CA ASP A 82 4.47 14.86 1.46
C ASP A 82 4.46 16.19 0.70
N LEU A 83 4.31 17.32 1.41
CA LEU A 83 4.38 18.64 0.81
C LEU A 83 5.74 18.88 0.14
N THR A 84 6.84 18.55 0.81
CA THR A 84 8.20 18.69 0.27
C THR A 84 8.38 17.80 -0.98
N THR A 85 8.04 16.52 -0.87
CA THR A 85 8.18 15.54 -1.95
C THR A 85 7.39 15.95 -3.19
N ARG A 86 6.22 16.56 -3.02
CA ARG A 86 5.36 17.02 -4.12
C ARG A 86 6.01 18.09 -5.00
N TYR A 87 6.90 18.92 -4.42
CA TYR A 87 7.67 19.92 -5.18
C TYR A 87 9.04 19.42 -5.67
N GLU A 88 9.46 18.24 -5.23
CA GLU A 88 10.67 17.57 -5.71
C GLU A 88 10.35 16.54 -6.79
N LYS A 89 9.20 15.85 -6.68
CA LYS A 89 8.77 14.78 -7.58
C LYS A 89 7.47 15.13 -8.30
N PRO A 90 7.52 15.58 -9.55
CA PRO A 90 6.33 15.90 -10.34
C PRO A 90 5.36 14.71 -10.46
N SER A 91 5.89 13.49 -10.43
CA SER A 91 5.10 12.26 -10.47
C SER A 91 4.06 12.17 -9.36
N GLU A 92 4.29 12.77 -8.18
CA GLU A 92 3.34 12.74 -7.05
C GLU A 92 2.02 13.46 -7.35
N SER A 93 2.06 14.46 -8.22
CA SER A 93 0.84 15.15 -8.70
C SER A 93 0.22 14.51 -9.94
N ILE A 94 0.98 13.74 -10.71
CA ILE A 94 0.56 13.17 -12.01
C ILE A 94 0.07 11.73 -11.87
N ARG A 95 0.72 10.92 -11.04
CA ARG A 95 0.33 9.52 -10.82
C ARG A 95 -0.98 9.43 -10.05
N GLY A 96 -1.62 8.28 -10.09
CA GLY A 96 -2.81 8.00 -9.30
C GLY A 96 -4.14 8.31 -10.00
N PHE A 97 -4.17 9.15 -11.03
CA PHE A 97 -5.41 9.41 -11.78
C PHE A 97 -5.99 8.13 -12.39
N GLN A 98 -5.16 7.30 -12.99
CA GLN A 98 -5.59 6.01 -13.55
C GLN A 98 -6.28 5.15 -12.49
N TRP A 99 -5.68 4.97 -11.32
CA TRP A 99 -6.27 4.20 -10.23
C TRP A 99 -7.57 4.79 -9.69
N LEU A 100 -7.56 6.10 -9.45
CA LEU A 100 -8.71 6.82 -8.93
C LEU A 100 -9.91 6.68 -9.87
N PHE A 101 -9.68 6.88 -11.18
CA PHE A 101 -10.75 6.85 -12.17
C PHE A 101 -11.23 5.42 -12.45
N GLU A 102 -10.36 4.44 -12.49
CA GLU A 102 -10.75 3.04 -12.62
C GLU A 102 -11.62 2.59 -11.43
N ARG A 103 -11.25 2.95 -10.21
CA ARG A 103 -12.08 2.69 -9.02
C ARG A 103 -13.41 3.43 -9.07
N SER A 104 -13.41 4.68 -9.52
CA SER A 104 -14.64 5.46 -9.66
C SER A 104 -15.57 4.87 -10.71
N LEU A 105 -15.03 4.34 -11.82
CA LEU A 105 -15.84 3.69 -12.85
C LEU A 105 -16.44 2.36 -12.36
N LYS A 106 -15.61 1.50 -11.78
CA LYS A 106 -15.97 0.10 -11.53
C LYS A 106 -16.48 -0.20 -10.12
N GLN A 107 -16.02 0.53 -9.11
CA GLN A 107 -16.26 0.20 -7.71
C GLN A 107 -17.15 1.22 -6.99
N ASP A 108 -17.19 2.48 -7.43
CA ASP A 108 -18.02 3.53 -6.80
C ASP A 108 -19.50 3.16 -6.91
N CYS A 109 -20.18 3.14 -5.78
CA CYS A 109 -21.60 2.76 -5.68
C CYS A 109 -22.58 3.93 -5.91
N ARG A 110 -22.08 5.14 -6.14
CA ARG A 110 -22.90 6.30 -6.50
C ARG A 110 -23.51 6.14 -7.90
N SER A 111 -24.57 6.88 -8.20
CA SER A 111 -25.15 6.86 -9.54
C SER A 111 -24.16 7.32 -10.61
N ASP A 112 -24.32 6.84 -11.83
CA ASP A 112 -23.42 7.13 -12.94
C ASP A 112 -23.32 8.63 -13.23
N ASP A 113 -24.43 9.37 -13.12
CA ASP A 113 -24.46 10.83 -13.27
C ASP A 113 -23.61 11.54 -12.19
N VAL A 114 -23.65 11.08 -10.95
CA VAL A 114 -22.82 11.63 -9.84
C VAL A 114 -21.36 11.33 -10.10
N LYS A 115 -21.01 10.09 -10.46
CA LYS A 115 -19.63 9.69 -10.80
C LYS A 115 -19.07 10.56 -11.94
N ALA A 116 -19.83 10.69 -13.04
CA ALA A 116 -19.41 11.47 -14.20
C ALA A 116 -19.17 12.95 -13.87
N LYS A 117 -20.09 13.58 -13.11
CA LYS A 117 -19.92 14.98 -12.67
C LYS A 117 -18.68 15.18 -11.81
N ARG A 118 -18.38 14.25 -10.88
CA ARG A 118 -17.20 14.30 -10.02
C ARG A 118 -15.90 14.15 -10.83
N MET A 119 -15.86 13.21 -11.78
CA MET A 119 -14.73 13.01 -12.68
C MET A 119 -14.46 14.25 -13.52
N ILE A 120 -15.48 14.82 -14.17
CA ILE A 120 -15.36 16.03 -14.98
C ILE A 120 -14.86 17.20 -14.13
N LYS A 121 -15.42 17.37 -12.92
CA LYS A 121 -14.98 18.43 -12.00
C LYS A 121 -13.50 18.28 -11.63
N LYS A 122 -13.05 17.07 -11.26
CA LYS A 122 -11.64 16.85 -10.93
C LYS A 122 -10.71 17.13 -12.12
N LEU A 123 -11.07 16.68 -13.31
CA LEU A 123 -10.27 16.90 -14.51
C LEU A 123 -10.22 18.38 -14.96
N SER A 124 -11.23 19.19 -14.61
CA SER A 124 -11.22 20.61 -14.95
C SER A 124 -10.08 21.42 -14.31
N HIS A 125 -9.45 20.88 -13.25
CA HIS A 125 -8.35 21.52 -12.53
C HIS A 125 -6.95 21.09 -13.05
N THR A 126 -6.89 20.07 -13.91
CA THR A 126 -5.59 19.49 -14.32
C THR A 126 -4.74 20.43 -15.19
N SER A 127 -5.36 21.32 -15.97
CA SER A 127 -4.63 22.32 -16.76
C SER A 127 -3.81 23.26 -15.88
N GLU A 128 -4.38 23.72 -14.76
CA GLU A 128 -3.68 24.58 -13.80
C GLU A 128 -2.58 23.81 -13.08
N MET A 129 -2.84 22.55 -12.71
CA MET A 129 -1.85 21.67 -12.09
C MET A 129 -0.63 21.48 -13.01
N PHE A 130 -0.84 21.12 -14.28
CA PHE A 130 0.27 20.95 -15.24
C PHE A 130 1.04 22.26 -15.50
N LYS A 131 0.33 23.38 -15.53
CA LYS A 131 0.97 24.71 -15.65
C LYS A 131 1.85 25.01 -14.43
N ALA A 132 1.36 24.73 -13.22
CA ALA A 132 2.12 24.91 -11.98
C ALA A 132 3.38 24.02 -11.99
N ILE A 133 3.25 22.73 -12.27
CA ILE A 133 4.37 21.80 -12.34
C ILE A 133 5.45 22.29 -13.32
N LYS A 134 5.06 22.71 -14.52
CA LYS A 134 6.01 23.21 -15.54
C LYS A 134 6.87 24.37 -15.06
N SER A 135 6.37 25.18 -14.10
CA SER A 135 7.08 26.36 -13.61
C SER A 135 8.31 26.06 -12.75
N TRP A 136 8.44 24.85 -12.21
CA TRP A 136 9.54 24.47 -11.31
C TRP A 136 10.32 23.20 -11.71
N LEU A 137 10.08 22.64 -12.92
CA LEU A 137 10.77 21.43 -13.40
C LEU A 137 12.29 21.55 -13.52
N ASP A 138 12.84 22.74 -13.63
CA ASP A 138 14.27 22.93 -13.87
C ASP A 138 15.15 22.45 -12.70
N SER A 139 14.62 22.48 -11.48
CA SER A 139 15.29 22.01 -10.27
C SER A 139 15.17 20.51 -10.00
N VAL A 140 14.31 19.80 -10.76
CA VAL A 140 13.98 18.39 -10.54
C VAL A 140 15.11 17.48 -11.04
N ASP A 141 15.42 16.43 -10.29
CA ASP A 141 16.42 15.43 -10.66
C ASP A 141 15.98 14.57 -11.86
N PRO A 142 16.92 13.95 -12.60
CA PRO A 142 16.61 13.20 -13.81
C PRO A 142 15.70 11.99 -13.60
N LEU A 143 15.82 11.29 -12.46
CA LEU A 143 15.03 10.10 -12.17
C LEU A 143 13.57 10.48 -11.90
N SER A 144 13.34 11.54 -11.12
CA SER A 144 12.00 12.08 -10.85
C SER A 144 11.32 12.61 -12.11
N LEU A 145 12.09 13.18 -13.06
CA LEU A 145 11.54 13.56 -14.39
C LEU A 145 11.14 12.33 -15.20
N LEU A 146 11.91 11.25 -15.14
CA LEU A 146 11.60 10.00 -15.84
C LEU A 146 10.34 9.34 -15.26
N GLU A 147 10.23 9.27 -13.93
CA GLU A 147 9.01 8.80 -13.26
C GLU A 147 7.77 9.60 -13.69
N ALA A 148 7.88 10.91 -13.74
CA ALA A 148 6.78 11.77 -14.18
C ALA A 148 6.39 11.51 -15.64
N LYS A 149 7.37 11.27 -16.52
CA LYS A 149 7.11 10.91 -17.93
C LYS A 149 6.38 9.55 -18.03
N GLU A 150 6.79 8.55 -17.26
CA GLU A 150 6.13 7.25 -17.21
C GLU A 150 4.70 7.38 -16.66
N ALA A 151 4.48 8.19 -15.61
CA ALA A 151 3.15 8.46 -15.08
C ALA A 151 2.21 9.10 -16.11
N CYS A 152 2.70 10.04 -16.93
CA CYS A 152 1.94 10.60 -18.04
C CYS A 152 1.55 9.50 -19.06
N GLN A 153 2.48 8.61 -19.42
CA GLN A 153 2.20 7.52 -20.37
C GLN A 153 1.12 6.57 -19.85
N VAL A 154 1.16 6.23 -18.57
CA VAL A 154 0.14 5.40 -17.91
C VAL A 154 -1.23 6.08 -18.01
N ASN A 155 -1.31 7.38 -17.70
CA ASN A 155 -2.55 8.14 -17.81
C ASN A 155 -3.10 8.15 -19.24
N ILE A 156 -2.29 8.44 -20.24
CA ILE A 156 -2.69 8.47 -21.67
C ILE A 156 -3.34 7.13 -22.05
N SER A 157 -2.65 6.02 -21.74
CA SER A 157 -3.12 4.68 -22.08
C SER A 157 -4.44 4.33 -21.35
N ALA A 158 -4.52 4.65 -20.07
CA ALA A 158 -5.70 4.36 -19.26
C ALA A 158 -6.93 5.17 -19.70
N PHE A 159 -6.78 6.47 -19.93
CA PHE A 159 -7.90 7.33 -20.31
C PHE A 159 -8.39 7.09 -21.74
N ALA A 160 -7.51 6.65 -22.65
CA ALA A 160 -7.91 6.15 -23.97
C ALA A 160 -8.79 4.90 -23.86
N ARG A 161 -8.49 3.99 -22.93
CA ARG A 161 -9.30 2.81 -22.65
C ARG A 161 -10.63 3.20 -21.97
N PHE A 162 -10.60 3.99 -20.91
CA PHE A 162 -11.82 4.45 -20.22
C PHE A 162 -12.80 5.10 -21.17
N SER A 163 -12.30 5.92 -22.11
CA SER A 163 -13.15 6.56 -23.12
C SER A 163 -13.92 5.58 -24.00
N LYS A 164 -13.38 4.37 -24.22
CA LYS A 164 -14.05 3.31 -25.01
C LYS A 164 -15.05 2.52 -24.16
N GLU A 165 -14.71 2.28 -22.89
CA GLU A 165 -15.46 1.41 -21.97
C GLU A 165 -16.58 2.15 -21.21
N ILE A 166 -16.71 3.49 -21.32
CA ILE A 166 -17.71 4.29 -20.57
C ILE A 166 -19.12 3.69 -20.59
N LYS A 167 -19.58 3.23 -21.76
CA LYS A 167 -20.96 2.68 -21.88
C LYS A 167 -21.14 1.36 -21.14
N ASP A 168 -20.09 0.59 -21.03
CA ASP A 168 -20.10 -0.70 -20.33
C ASP A 168 -19.98 -0.48 -18.82
N ASP A 169 -19.12 0.44 -18.40
CA ASP A 169 -18.87 0.76 -16.99
C ASP A 169 -19.95 1.66 -16.35
N MET A 170 -20.63 2.51 -17.16
CA MET A 170 -21.68 3.44 -16.73
C MET A 170 -22.87 3.41 -17.70
N PRO A 171 -23.66 2.34 -17.71
CA PRO A 171 -24.74 2.13 -18.69
C PRO A 171 -25.91 3.13 -18.56
N ASP A 172 -26.08 3.74 -17.40
CA ASP A 172 -27.20 4.66 -17.13
C ASP A 172 -26.94 6.11 -17.56
N LEU A 173 -25.75 6.41 -18.12
CA LEU A 173 -25.42 7.75 -18.58
C LEU A 173 -26.17 8.14 -19.88
N SER A 174 -26.61 9.40 -19.93
CA SER A 174 -27.09 9.99 -21.18
C SER A 174 -25.98 10.16 -22.20
N ASP A 175 -26.27 10.04 -23.50
CA ASP A 175 -25.30 10.29 -24.58
C ASP A 175 -24.61 11.65 -24.47
N SER A 176 -25.32 12.67 -23.99
CA SER A 176 -24.76 14.02 -23.79
C SER A 176 -23.73 14.06 -22.66
N THR A 177 -23.94 13.28 -21.60
CA THR A 177 -22.98 13.17 -20.47
C THR A 177 -21.77 12.33 -20.88
N ILE A 178 -21.97 11.25 -21.64
CA ILE A 178 -20.89 10.45 -22.22
C ILE A 178 -19.95 11.32 -23.07
N LEU A 179 -20.51 12.13 -23.98
CA LEU A 179 -19.71 13.01 -24.83
C LEU A 179 -18.89 14.03 -24.02
N LYS A 180 -19.48 14.59 -22.94
CA LYS A 180 -18.74 15.51 -22.05
C LYS A 180 -17.61 14.81 -21.31
N LEU A 181 -17.84 13.60 -20.82
CA LEU A 181 -16.83 12.82 -20.11
C LEU A 181 -15.70 12.38 -21.05
N GLN A 182 -16.05 11.94 -22.27
CA GLN A 182 -15.07 11.60 -23.31
C GLN A 182 -14.22 12.83 -23.71
N SER A 183 -14.83 14.01 -23.82
CA SER A 183 -14.09 15.25 -24.05
C SER A 183 -13.12 15.54 -22.92
N ALA A 184 -13.56 15.43 -21.66
CA ALA A 184 -12.69 15.65 -20.50
C ALA A 184 -11.53 14.63 -20.43
N PHE A 185 -11.78 13.37 -20.77
CA PHE A 185 -10.74 12.35 -20.86
C PHE A 185 -9.72 12.65 -21.97
N LYS A 186 -10.21 13.08 -23.13
CA LYS A 186 -9.34 13.50 -24.23
C LYS A 186 -8.49 14.70 -23.83
N ASP A 187 -9.09 15.75 -23.28
CA ASP A 187 -8.38 16.95 -22.84
C ASP A 187 -7.29 16.62 -21.80
N PHE A 188 -7.56 15.70 -20.90
CA PHE A 188 -6.56 15.23 -19.94
C PHE A 188 -5.43 14.43 -20.61
N SER A 189 -5.75 13.55 -21.57
CA SER A 189 -4.73 12.84 -22.35
C SER A 189 -3.85 13.81 -23.14
N ASP A 190 -4.43 14.79 -23.83
CA ASP A 190 -3.70 15.82 -24.57
C ASP A 190 -2.76 16.63 -23.65
N GLN A 191 -3.18 16.91 -22.40
CA GLN A 191 -2.35 17.58 -21.40
C GLN A 191 -1.17 16.70 -20.94
N ASN A 192 -1.38 15.40 -20.76
CA ASN A 192 -0.32 14.44 -20.43
C ASN A 192 0.68 14.30 -21.59
N GLU A 193 0.23 14.24 -22.84
CA GLU A 193 1.11 14.24 -24.02
C GLU A 193 1.98 15.50 -24.08
N ALA A 194 1.36 16.68 -23.92
CA ALA A 194 2.08 17.95 -23.88
C ALA A 194 3.06 18.04 -22.69
N MET A 195 2.78 17.36 -21.58
CA MET A 195 3.68 17.29 -20.44
C MET A 195 4.85 16.32 -20.72
N GLN A 196 4.60 15.18 -21.36
CA GLN A 196 5.65 14.25 -21.79
C GLN A 196 6.68 14.94 -22.70
N ASP A 197 6.25 15.76 -23.66
CA ASP A 197 7.14 16.50 -24.55
C ASP A 197 8.06 17.45 -23.76
N VAL A 198 7.52 18.15 -22.75
CA VAL A 198 8.30 19.03 -21.87
C VAL A 198 9.30 18.24 -21.06
N LEU A 199 8.87 17.12 -20.43
CA LEU A 199 9.74 16.26 -19.62
C LEU A 199 10.85 15.64 -20.48
N GLU A 200 10.55 15.22 -21.71
CA GLU A 200 11.56 14.69 -22.64
C GLU A 200 12.61 15.73 -23.02
N GLN A 201 12.19 16.99 -23.27
CA GLN A 201 13.11 18.07 -23.51
C GLN A 201 14.04 18.34 -22.33
N ARG A 202 13.52 18.30 -21.10
CA ARG A 202 14.32 18.47 -19.87
C ARG A 202 15.29 17.30 -19.67
N LEU A 203 14.86 16.08 -19.94
CA LEU A 203 15.69 14.88 -19.83
C LEU A 203 16.85 14.88 -20.82
N LYS A 204 16.66 15.37 -22.05
CA LYS A 204 17.75 15.52 -23.06
C LYS A 204 18.88 16.41 -22.58
N ALA A 205 18.61 17.35 -21.68
CA ALA A 205 19.59 18.29 -21.14
C ALA A 205 20.31 17.75 -19.89
N LYS A 206 19.94 16.58 -19.38
CA LYS A 206 20.46 15.98 -18.14
C LYS A 206 21.07 14.61 -18.41
N ALA A 207 22.16 14.29 -17.71
CA ALA A 207 22.73 12.94 -17.75
C ALA A 207 21.80 11.99 -16.98
N LEU A 208 21.16 11.06 -17.68
CA LEU A 208 20.45 9.97 -17.05
C LEU A 208 21.43 8.91 -16.54
N PRO A 209 21.19 8.31 -15.38
CA PRO A 209 21.83 7.06 -15.01
C PRO A 209 21.60 6.03 -16.12
N ASP A 210 22.65 5.37 -16.59
CA ASP A 210 22.49 4.33 -17.61
C ASP A 210 21.77 3.11 -17.00
N GLN A 211 20.48 3.05 -17.22
CA GLN A 211 19.63 1.95 -16.77
C GLN A 211 19.74 0.71 -17.65
N THR A 212 20.37 0.82 -18.82
CA THR A 212 20.48 -0.30 -19.76
C THR A 212 21.66 -1.22 -19.47
N THR A 213 22.79 -0.68 -19.03
CA THR A 213 23.98 -1.47 -18.67
C THR A 213 23.91 -2.04 -17.26
N GLY A 214 23.05 -1.52 -16.39
CA GLY A 214 22.99 -1.89 -14.98
C GLY A 214 24.20 -1.42 -14.15
N ASP A 215 25.04 -0.54 -14.68
CA ASP A 215 26.21 0.01 -13.98
C ASP A 215 25.87 1.25 -13.12
N SER A 216 24.64 1.75 -13.21
CA SER A 216 24.16 2.87 -12.42
C SER A 216 24.22 2.60 -10.91
N ILE A 217 24.63 3.63 -10.18
CA ILE A 217 24.71 3.66 -8.72
C ILE A 217 23.66 4.65 -8.22
N LEU A 218 22.78 4.18 -7.31
CA LEU A 218 21.67 4.97 -6.78
C LEU A 218 21.85 5.30 -5.28
N ARG A 219 23.09 5.34 -4.82
CA ARG A 219 23.45 5.62 -3.43
C ARG A 219 22.93 6.99 -3.00
N LEU A 220 22.41 7.03 -1.78
CA LEU A 220 22.07 8.25 -1.04
C LEU A 220 23.10 8.47 0.08
N GLU A 221 23.22 9.69 0.57
CA GLU A 221 23.93 9.93 1.83
C GLU A 221 23.21 9.17 2.96
N PRO A 222 23.96 8.51 3.86
CA PRO A 222 23.38 7.67 4.91
C PRO A 222 22.31 8.34 5.74
N GLU A 223 22.52 9.61 6.07
CA GLU A 223 21.56 10.42 6.85
C GLU A 223 20.27 10.69 6.08
N VAL A 224 20.36 10.95 4.77
CA VAL A 224 19.21 11.18 3.89
C VAL A 224 18.38 9.90 3.76
N TYR A 225 19.05 8.76 3.60
CA TYR A 225 18.36 7.47 3.52
C TYR A 225 17.72 7.08 4.85
N ALA A 226 18.42 7.27 5.98
CA ALA A 226 17.90 7.03 7.31
C ALA A 226 16.67 7.90 7.61
N ASP A 227 16.74 9.19 7.28
CA ASP A 227 15.63 10.13 7.45
C ASP A 227 14.42 9.72 6.60
N HIS A 228 14.63 9.32 5.35
CA HIS A 228 13.55 8.84 4.49
C HIS A 228 12.87 7.57 5.04
N LEU A 229 13.64 6.57 5.45
CA LEU A 229 13.11 5.35 6.06
C LEU A 229 12.26 5.65 7.30
N LEU A 230 12.75 6.55 8.15
CA LEU A 230 12.06 6.92 9.38
C LEU A 230 10.85 7.80 9.11
N SER A 231 11.00 8.85 8.29
CA SER A 231 9.94 9.85 8.06
C SER A 231 8.78 9.27 7.24
N THR A 232 9.07 8.42 6.26
CA THR A 232 8.06 7.86 5.35
C THR A 232 7.47 6.54 5.85
N HIS A 233 8.32 5.67 6.41
CA HIS A 233 7.93 4.30 6.74
C HIS A 233 7.97 3.99 8.24
N GLY A 234 8.64 4.80 9.05
CA GLY A 234 8.84 4.49 10.47
C GLY A 234 9.82 3.33 10.69
N VAL A 235 10.73 3.10 9.74
CA VAL A 235 11.77 2.05 9.78
C VAL A 235 13.10 2.67 10.21
N LEU A 236 13.78 2.01 11.14
CA LEU A 236 15.08 2.45 11.62
C LEU A 236 16.20 1.78 10.80
N LEU A 237 17.02 2.57 10.11
CA LEU A 237 18.15 2.06 9.32
C LEU A 237 19.11 1.22 10.15
N GLU A 238 19.40 1.66 11.39
CA GLU A 238 20.29 0.94 12.29
C GLU A 238 19.80 -0.50 12.57
N GLU A 239 18.49 -0.68 12.77
CA GLU A 239 17.92 -2.02 12.96
C GLU A 239 18.12 -2.89 11.73
N LEU A 240 17.88 -2.37 10.52
CA LEU A 240 18.10 -3.11 9.28
C LEU A 240 19.57 -3.54 9.14
N LEU A 241 20.50 -2.64 9.41
CA LEU A 241 21.94 -2.92 9.34
C LEU A 241 22.38 -3.97 10.35
N ASN A 242 21.76 -4.00 11.53
CA ASN A 242 22.16 -4.89 12.62
C ASN A 242 21.82 -6.36 12.36
N TRP A 243 20.74 -6.67 11.63
CA TRP A 243 20.25 -8.05 11.57
C TRP A 243 19.93 -8.59 10.15
N HIS A 244 19.99 -7.80 9.08
CA HIS A 244 19.52 -8.26 7.76
C HIS A 244 20.29 -9.48 7.22
N GLU A 245 21.60 -9.55 7.40
CA GLU A 245 22.41 -10.70 6.95
C GLU A 245 22.05 -11.98 7.71
N GLU A 246 21.97 -11.90 9.04
CA GLU A 246 21.57 -13.04 9.89
C GLU A 246 20.17 -13.55 9.53
N GLU A 247 19.22 -12.64 9.28
CA GLU A 247 17.86 -13.02 8.92
C GLU A 247 17.77 -13.64 7.51
N ILE A 248 18.60 -13.23 6.57
CA ILE A 248 18.70 -13.88 5.25
C ILE A 248 19.20 -15.32 5.41
N GLU A 249 20.27 -15.55 6.18
CA GLU A 249 20.77 -16.90 6.45
C GLU A 249 19.73 -17.76 7.14
N LYS A 250 19.13 -17.26 8.21
CA LYS A 250 18.10 -17.95 9.00
C LYS A 250 16.86 -18.30 8.17
N THR A 251 16.40 -17.40 7.34
CA THR A 251 15.22 -17.65 6.49
C THR A 251 15.52 -18.63 5.38
N ARG A 252 16.71 -18.60 4.77
CA ARG A 252 17.19 -19.60 3.80
C ARG A 252 17.27 -20.98 4.41
N ASP A 253 17.90 -21.09 5.59
CA ASP A 253 18.03 -22.35 6.31
C ASP A 253 16.66 -22.94 6.65
N ASN A 254 15.72 -22.10 7.03
CA ASN A 254 14.33 -22.52 7.29
C ASN A 254 13.66 -23.07 6.02
N VAL A 255 13.82 -22.41 4.87
CA VAL A 255 13.32 -22.91 3.57
C VAL A 255 13.89 -24.29 3.29
N PHE A 256 15.20 -24.47 3.41
CA PHE A 256 15.88 -25.76 3.16
C PHE A 256 15.46 -26.84 4.15
N SER A 257 15.30 -26.47 5.43
CA SER A 257 14.83 -27.39 6.47
C SER A 257 13.41 -27.90 6.20
N ILE A 258 12.49 -27.04 5.75
CA ILE A 258 11.14 -27.45 5.41
C ILE A 258 11.14 -28.31 4.14
N ALA A 259 11.84 -27.86 3.07
CA ALA A 259 11.90 -28.58 1.80
C ALA A 259 12.45 -30.00 1.96
N SER A 260 13.52 -30.19 2.79
CA SER A 260 14.15 -31.49 3.02
C SER A 260 13.25 -32.51 3.74
N LYS A 261 12.20 -32.03 4.44
CA LYS A 261 11.25 -32.90 5.17
C LYS A 261 10.04 -33.33 4.32
N LEU A 262 9.90 -32.78 3.12
CA LEU A 262 8.80 -33.13 2.23
C LEU A 262 8.97 -34.56 1.69
N LYS A 263 7.87 -35.28 1.55
CA LYS A 263 7.87 -36.67 1.04
C LYS A 263 7.82 -36.69 -0.50
N VAL A 264 8.82 -36.08 -1.11
CA VAL A 264 8.98 -36.00 -2.58
C VAL A 264 10.41 -36.38 -2.99
N PRO A 265 10.64 -36.91 -4.19
CA PRO A 265 11.97 -37.33 -4.64
C PRO A 265 13.00 -36.19 -4.63
N GLU A 266 12.57 -34.98 -4.94
CA GLU A 266 13.41 -33.78 -4.98
C GLU A 266 13.97 -33.42 -3.60
N ALA A 267 13.26 -33.71 -2.51
CA ALA A 267 13.71 -33.47 -1.15
C ALA A 267 14.98 -34.27 -0.75
N SER A 268 15.31 -35.34 -1.50
CA SER A 268 16.52 -36.14 -1.29
C SER A 268 17.75 -35.61 -2.03
N ARG A 269 17.59 -34.56 -2.84
CA ARG A 269 18.70 -33.91 -3.55
C ARG A 269 19.42 -32.94 -2.62
N GLU A 270 20.62 -32.52 -3.02
CA GLU A 270 21.28 -31.39 -2.38
C GLU A 270 20.37 -30.15 -2.42
N MET A 271 20.11 -29.53 -1.25
CA MET A 271 19.21 -28.39 -1.19
C MET A 271 19.86 -27.15 -1.81
N SER A 272 19.16 -26.57 -2.74
CA SER A 272 19.45 -25.28 -3.35
C SER A 272 18.13 -24.57 -3.61
N MET A 273 18.17 -23.26 -3.84
CA MET A 273 16.95 -22.52 -4.15
C MET A 273 16.33 -22.97 -5.47
N ALA A 274 17.13 -23.38 -6.45
CA ALA A 274 16.65 -24.01 -7.69
C ALA A 274 15.83 -25.28 -7.42
N ASN A 275 16.32 -26.15 -6.52
CA ASN A 275 15.59 -27.36 -6.16
C ASN A 275 14.28 -27.04 -5.40
N VAL A 276 14.29 -26.00 -4.56
CA VAL A 276 13.06 -25.51 -3.90
C VAL A 276 12.06 -25.01 -4.92
N ASN A 277 12.49 -24.21 -5.90
CA ASN A 277 11.63 -23.72 -6.98
C ASN A 277 11.05 -24.86 -7.84
N ASP A 278 11.86 -25.91 -8.15
CA ASP A 278 11.39 -27.12 -8.82
C ASP A 278 10.27 -27.81 -8.03
N ILE A 279 10.42 -27.95 -6.71
CA ILE A 279 9.42 -28.54 -5.82
C ILE A 279 8.12 -27.70 -5.89
N LEU A 280 8.23 -26.40 -5.65
CA LEU A 280 7.10 -25.49 -5.60
C LEU A 280 6.34 -25.45 -6.94
N LEU A 281 7.06 -25.37 -8.05
CA LEU A 281 6.48 -25.36 -9.38
C LEU A 281 5.78 -26.69 -9.73
N LYS A 282 6.40 -27.81 -9.39
CA LYS A 282 5.88 -29.14 -9.72
C LYS A 282 4.64 -29.53 -8.91
N TYR A 283 4.60 -29.18 -7.63
CA TYR A 283 3.58 -29.68 -6.69
C TYR A 283 2.54 -28.64 -6.30
N ALA A 284 2.86 -27.37 -6.42
CA ALA A 284 1.98 -26.25 -6.12
C ALA A 284 1.96 -25.22 -7.27
N GLY A 285 2.14 -25.70 -8.49
CA GLY A 285 2.21 -24.90 -9.72
C GLY A 285 0.90 -24.24 -10.11
N PRO A 286 0.84 -23.64 -11.31
CA PRO A 286 -0.32 -22.88 -11.76
C PRO A 286 -1.55 -23.76 -11.95
N ALA A 287 -2.73 -23.14 -11.94
CA ALA A 287 -3.98 -23.74 -12.36
C ALA A 287 -3.95 -24.09 -13.85
N ASP A 288 -4.86 -24.97 -14.27
CA ASP A 288 -4.95 -25.44 -15.67
C ASP A 288 -5.42 -24.34 -16.64
N SER A 289 -6.16 -23.35 -16.14
CA SER A 289 -6.64 -22.21 -16.93
C SER A 289 -6.83 -20.95 -16.06
N PRO A 290 -6.95 -19.75 -16.69
CA PRO A 290 -7.31 -18.53 -15.97
C PRO A 290 -8.62 -18.65 -15.18
N GLU A 291 -9.65 -19.29 -15.75
CA GLU A 291 -10.95 -19.47 -15.09
C GLU A 291 -10.83 -20.37 -13.87
N GLU A 292 -10.04 -21.44 -13.96
CA GLU A 292 -9.77 -22.33 -12.83
C GLU A 292 -8.99 -21.62 -11.73
N MET A 293 -8.03 -20.76 -12.08
CA MET A 293 -7.31 -19.91 -11.14
C MET A 293 -8.26 -19.03 -10.33
N LEU A 294 -9.20 -18.35 -10.99
CA LEU A 294 -10.19 -17.48 -10.32
C LEU A 294 -11.16 -18.31 -9.45
N ARG A 295 -11.57 -19.49 -9.92
CA ARG A 295 -12.42 -20.40 -9.16
C ARG A 295 -11.74 -20.85 -7.86
N LEU A 296 -10.48 -21.28 -7.95
CA LEU A 296 -9.67 -21.69 -6.80
C LEU A 296 -9.49 -20.53 -5.81
N GLY A 297 -9.16 -19.34 -6.31
CA GLY A 297 -9.04 -18.15 -5.47
C GLY A 297 -10.32 -17.87 -4.68
N ASN A 298 -11.49 -17.93 -5.31
CA ASN A 298 -12.79 -17.74 -4.62
C ASN A 298 -13.09 -18.86 -3.62
N GLU A 299 -12.65 -20.10 -3.86
CA GLU A 299 -12.78 -21.20 -2.91
C GLU A 299 -11.90 -20.94 -1.67
N TYR A 300 -10.65 -20.51 -1.88
CA TYR A 300 -9.72 -20.24 -0.77
C TYR A 300 -10.13 -19.03 0.05
N ILE A 301 -10.66 -17.96 -0.57
CA ILE A 301 -11.23 -16.81 0.15
C ILE A 301 -12.36 -17.25 1.10
N LYS A 302 -13.25 -18.14 0.67
CA LYS A 302 -14.32 -18.65 1.54
C LYS A 302 -13.77 -19.42 2.74
N ARG A 303 -12.73 -20.24 2.53
CA ARG A 303 -12.08 -21.01 3.61
C ARG A 303 -11.38 -20.09 4.61
N THR A 304 -10.54 -19.17 4.12
CA THR A 304 -9.79 -18.23 4.95
C THR A 304 -10.74 -17.26 5.68
N GLY A 305 -11.80 -16.78 5.01
CA GLY A 305 -12.81 -15.91 5.60
C GLY A 305 -13.58 -16.58 6.73
N ALA A 306 -13.95 -17.87 6.57
CA ALA A 306 -14.60 -18.63 7.64
C ALA A 306 -13.69 -18.77 8.87
N ALA A 307 -12.40 -19.11 8.65
CA ALA A 307 -11.42 -19.25 9.73
C ALA A 307 -11.08 -17.90 10.40
N CYS A 308 -11.05 -16.82 9.63
CA CYS A 308 -10.72 -15.47 10.11
C CYS A 308 -11.68 -14.99 11.20
N ARG A 309 -12.96 -15.31 11.10
CA ARG A 309 -14.00 -14.85 12.03
C ARG A 309 -13.83 -15.39 13.46
N ASP A 310 -13.02 -16.41 13.64
CA ASP A 310 -12.62 -16.90 14.96
C ASP A 310 -11.51 -16.04 15.60
N TYR A 311 -10.80 -15.22 14.81
CA TYR A 311 -9.65 -14.42 15.23
C TYR A 311 -9.92 -12.91 15.24
N VAL A 312 -10.74 -12.41 14.31
CA VAL A 312 -11.00 -10.98 14.15
C VAL A 312 -12.49 -10.75 13.99
N TRP A 313 -13.00 -9.77 14.72
CA TRP A 313 -14.36 -9.32 14.51
C TRP A 313 -14.49 -8.61 13.15
N LEU A 314 -15.53 -8.98 12.40
CA LEU A 314 -15.92 -8.35 11.14
C LEU A 314 -17.43 -8.16 11.10
N PRO A 315 -17.91 -7.01 10.56
CA PRO A 315 -19.31 -6.85 10.23
C PRO A 315 -19.70 -7.75 9.05
N GLU A 316 -20.92 -7.58 8.54
CA GLU A 316 -21.29 -8.14 7.25
C GLU A 316 -20.48 -7.45 6.13
N GLU A 317 -19.76 -8.22 5.35
CA GLU A 317 -18.87 -7.77 4.29
C GLU A 317 -18.63 -8.89 3.27
N GLU A 318 -18.04 -8.57 2.13
CA GLU A 318 -17.71 -9.51 1.06
C GLU A 318 -16.31 -9.22 0.50
N CYS A 319 -15.56 -10.29 0.23
CA CYS A 319 -14.36 -10.24 -0.61
C CYS A 319 -14.47 -11.27 -1.73
N THR A 320 -14.18 -10.86 -2.95
CA THR A 320 -14.23 -11.74 -4.14
C THR A 320 -12.92 -11.69 -4.91
N VAL A 321 -12.63 -12.78 -5.66
CA VAL A 321 -11.52 -12.77 -6.61
C VAL A 321 -12.02 -12.33 -7.97
N VAL A 322 -11.28 -11.40 -8.58
CA VAL A 322 -11.56 -10.86 -9.91
C VAL A 322 -10.31 -10.93 -10.79
N GLU A 323 -10.49 -10.77 -12.08
CA GLU A 323 -9.37 -10.59 -13.02
C GLU A 323 -8.69 -9.24 -12.79
N ILE A 324 -7.37 -9.20 -13.03
CA ILE A 324 -6.64 -7.94 -12.97
C ILE A 324 -7.09 -7.03 -14.13
N SER A 325 -7.13 -5.74 -13.87
CA SER A 325 -7.31 -4.76 -14.93
C SER A 325 -6.11 -4.76 -15.89
N GLU A 326 -6.38 -4.64 -17.18
CA GLU A 326 -5.34 -4.56 -18.20
C GLU A 326 -4.35 -3.41 -17.96
N SER A 327 -4.82 -2.32 -17.37
CA SER A 327 -4.00 -1.12 -17.09
C SER A 327 -2.88 -1.34 -16.09
N ILE A 328 -2.99 -2.35 -15.22
CA ILE A 328 -2.05 -2.61 -14.12
C ILE A 328 -1.38 -3.98 -14.20
N LYS A 329 -1.70 -4.80 -15.19
CA LYS A 329 -1.20 -6.17 -15.32
C LYS A 329 0.32 -6.29 -15.31
N ASP A 330 1.02 -5.27 -15.83
CA ASP A 330 2.48 -5.26 -15.89
C ASP A 330 3.12 -4.80 -14.57
N SER A 331 2.37 -4.03 -13.76
CA SER A 331 2.80 -3.55 -12.43
C SER A 331 2.55 -4.59 -11.33
N TYR A 332 1.58 -5.48 -11.52
CA TYR A 332 1.22 -6.54 -10.58
C TYR A 332 1.31 -7.90 -11.27
N PRO A 333 2.49 -8.50 -11.35
CA PRO A 333 2.72 -9.71 -12.15
C PRO A 333 1.93 -10.92 -11.64
N TRP A 334 1.50 -10.91 -10.39
CA TRP A 334 0.76 -12.02 -9.76
C TRP A 334 -0.67 -11.64 -9.37
N GLY A 335 -0.85 -10.54 -8.68
CA GLY A 335 -2.13 -10.04 -8.17
C GLY A 335 -1.94 -9.08 -7.02
N GLY A 336 -3.04 -8.76 -6.33
CA GLY A 336 -3.06 -7.83 -5.20
C GLY A 336 -4.48 -7.62 -4.69
N TYR A 337 -4.65 -6.61 -3.84
CA TYR A 337 -5.94 -6.25 -3.26
C TYR A 337 -6.38 -4.83 -3.65
N GLY A 338 -7.66 -4.69 -3.96
CA GLY A 338 -8.34 -3.42 -4.15
C GLY A 338 -9.47 -3.24 -3.13
N GLY A 339 -9.36 -2.26 -2.25
CA GLY A 339 -10.49 -1.84 -1.40
C GLY A 339 -11.62 -1.29 -2.26
N GLY A 340 -12.85 -1.69 -1.98
CA GLY A 340 -14.03 -1.22 -2.68
C GLY A 340 -14.45 0.19 -2.29
N CYS A 341 -15.67 0.56 -2.69
CA CYS A 341 -16.27 1.84 -2.30
C CYS A 341 -16.51 1.88 -0.78
N PRO A 342 -15.95 2.86 -0.04
CA PRO A 342 -16.15 2.96 1.40
C PRO A 342 -17.60 3.31 1.79
N LEU A 343 -18.39 3.80 0.83
CA LEU A 343 -19.81 4.16 1.02
C LEU A 343 -20.74 2.97 0.84
N ARG A 344 -20.28 1.86 0.27
CA ARG A 344 -21.10 0.68 0.00
C ARG A 344 -21.43 -0.07 1.28
N ARG A 345 -22.66 -0.61 1.37
CA ARG A 345 -23.08 -1.51 2.45
C ARG A 345 -23.82 -2.73 1.87
N PRO A 346 -23.44 -3.97 2.27
CA PRO A 346 -22.23 -4.30 3.02
C PRO A 346 -20.97 -3.88 2.27
N LEU A 347 -19.85 -3.69 2.98
CA LEU A 347 -18.55 -3.39 2.35
C LEU A 347 -18.12 -4.55 1.45
N LYS A 348 -17.53 -4.20 0.31
CA LYS A 348 -17.01 -5.19 -0.64
C LYS A 348 -15.61 -4.80 -1.07
N GLY A 349 -14.69 -5.76 -0.98
CA GLY A 349 -13.33 -5.65 -1.52
C GLY A 349 -13.06 -6.71 -2.58
N GLU A 350 -11.97 -6.55 -3.31
CA GLU A 350 -11.61 -7.41 -4.42
C GLU A 350 -10.13 -7.80 -4.35
N MET A 351 -9.86 -9.10 -4.31
CA MET A 351 -8.54 -9.63 -4.62
C MET A 351 -8.48 -9.85 -6.12
N PHE A 352 -7.51 -9.22 -6.80
CA PHE A 352 -7.33 -9.43 -8.23
C PHE A 352 -6.16 -10.37 -8.51
N LEU A 353 -6.31 -11.26 -9.49
CA LEU A 353 -5.30 -12.19 -9.96
C LEU A 353 -4.94 -11.89 -11.41
N ASN A 354 -3.63 -12.02 -11.75
CA ASN A 354 -3.16 -11.72 -13.09
C ASN A 354 -3.45 -12.89 -14.07
N ASN A 355 -4.62 -12.83 -14.68
CA ASN A 355 -5.07 -13.79 -15.68
C ASN A 355 -4.29 -13.73 -17.00
N TYR A 356 -3.68 -12.61 -17.34
CA TYR A 356 -2.79 -12.48 -18.51
C TYR A 356 -1.50 -13.29 -18.35
N ASN A 357 -1.04 -13.49 -17.12
CA ASN A 357 0.15 -14.26 -16.78
C ASN A 357 -0.15 -15.39 -15.80
N TYR A 358 -1.29 -16.07 -15.98
CA TYR A 358 -1.79 -17.07 -15.02
C TYR A 358 -0.80 -18.19 -14.71
N LYS A 359 0.09 -18.55 -15.67
CA LYS A 359 1.10 -19.57 -15.46
C LYS A 359 2.18 -19.20 -14.45
N ALA A 360 2.39 -17.91 -14.20
CA ALA A 360 3.27 -17.42 -13.15
C ALA A 360 2.55 -17.31 -11.79
N VAL A 361 1.20 -17.39 -11.78
CA VAL A 361 0.37 -17.33 -10.57
C VAL A 361 0.12 -18.77 -10.09
N THR A 362 1.02 -19.28 -9.28
CA THR A 362 0.93 -20.67 -8.80
C THR A 362 -0.19 -20.85 -7.77
N ASN A 363 -0.70 -22.07 -7.65
CA ASN A 363 -1.75 -22.40 -6.69
C ASN A 363 -1.30 -22.16 -5.23
N GLY A 364 -0.04 -22.47 -4.92
CA GLY A 364 0.53 -22.16 -3.60
C GLY A 364 0.56 -20.65 -3.32
N TRP A 365 0.89 -19.83 -4.34
CA TRP A 365 0.85 -18.38 -4.24
C TRP A 365 -0.60 -17.89 -4.02
N ILE A 366 -1.59 -18.44 -4.72
CA ILE A 366 -3.01 -18.07 -4.55
C ILE A 366 -3.46 -18.33 -3.11
N LYS A 367 -3.18 -19.52 -2.55
CA LYS A 367 -3.53 -19.86 -1.17
C LYS A 367 -2.92 -18.88 -0.17
N MET A 368 -1.63 -18.62 -0.27
CA MET A 368 -0.94 -17.68 0.61
C MET A 368 -1.51 -16.27 0.47
N ASN A 369 -1.74 -15.81 -0.76
CA ASN A 369 -2.27 -14.47 -0.98
C ASN A 369 -3.75 -14.32 -0.65
N THR A 370 -4.57 -15.37 -0.60
CA THR A 370 -5.91 -15.24 -0.01
C THR A 370 -5.86 -14.89 1.47
N VAL A 371 -4.80 -15.29 2.18
CA VAL A 371 -4.56 -14.82 3.55
C VAL A 371 -4.03 -13.39 3.53
N HIS A 372 -3.01 -13.10 2.72
CA HIS A 372 -2.37 -11.78 2.66
C HIS A 372 -3.30 -10.68 2.18
N GLU A 373 -4.00 -10.91 1.06
CA GLU A 373 -4.85 -9.90 0.42
C GLU A 373 -6.27 -9.87 1.00
N ALA A 374 -6.77 -11.02 1.49
CA ALA A 374 -8.16 -11.10 1.96
C ALA A 374 -8.27 -11.36 3.47
N TYR A 375 -8.18 -12.62 3.96
CA TYR A 375 -8.57 -12.99 5.32
C TYR A 375 -7.53 -13.83 6.09
N PRO A 376 -6.98 -13.31 7.21
CA PRO A 376 -7.02 -11.94 7.70
C PRO A 376 -5.87 -11.11 7.14
N GLY A 377 -6.15 -10.33 6.12
CA GLY A 377 -5.17 -9.52 5.41
C GLY A 377 -5.68 -8.12 5.08
N HIS A 378 -5.30 -7.60 3.91
CA HIS A 378 -5.65 -6.25 3.49
C HIS A 378 -7.15 -5.98 3.41
N HIS A 379 -7.98 -6.98 3.10
CA HIS A 379 -9.44 -6.81 3.13
C HIS A 379 -9.94 -6.53 4.55
N VAL A 380 -9.45 -7.27 5.54
CA VAL A 380 -9.80 -7.04 6.95
C VAL A 380 -9.34 -5.65 7.40
N GLN A 381 -8.12 -5.24 7.01
CA GLN A 381 -7.62 -3.89 7.29
C GLN A 381 -8.52 -2.81 6.66
N PHE A 382 -8.95 -3.00 5.41
CA PHE A 382 -9.87 -2.09 4.72
C PHE A 382 -11.20 -1.98 5.47
N VAL A 383 -11.83 -3.11 5.81
CA VAL A 383 -13.11 -3.14 6.49
C VAL A 383 -13.01 -2.48 7.87
N ARG A 384 -12.04 -2.90 8.69
CA ARG A 384 -11.82 -2.38 10.05
C ARG A 384 -11.48 -0.90 10.04
N ASN A 385 -10.69 -0.44 9.08
CA ASN A 385 -10.35 0.98 8.94
C ASN A 385 -11.56 1.88 8.69
N ILE A 386 -12.62 1.34 8.07
CA ILE A 386 -13.87 2.09 7.82
C ILE A 386 -14.78 2.05 9.04
N VAL A 387 -14.93 0.87 9.67
CA VAL A 387 -15.96 0.65 10.69
C VAL A 387 -15.49 0.94 12.11
N ASP A 388 -14.20 0.85 12.37
CA ASP A 388 -13.68 1.04 13.72
C ASP A 388 -13.79 2.50 14.16
N PRO A 389 -14.14 2.75 15.41
CA PRO A 389 -14.33 4.08 15.97
C PRO A 389 -13.00 4.70 16.41
N ILE A 390 -12.11 4.89 15.48
CA ILE A 390 -10.76 5.43 15.70
C ILE A 390 -10.63 6.85 15.15
N PRO A 391 -9.64 7.64 15.58
CA PRO A 391 -9.36 8.96 15.01
C PRO A 391 -9.25 8.94 13.49
N GLU A 392 -9.68 10.02 12.83
CA GLU A 392 -9.60 10.15 11.36
C GLU A 392 -8.15 10.08 10.86
N THR A 393 -7.20 10.66 11.60
CA THR A 393 -5.78 10.56 11.26
C THR A 393 -5.24 9.13 11.36
N LEU A 394 -5.77 8.29 12.26
CA LEU A 394 -5.44 6.86 12.31
C LEU A 394 -6.04 6.07 11.15
N LYS A 395 -7.23 6.45 10.66
CA LYS A 395 -7.82 5.85 9.46
C LYS A 395 -7.00 6.13 8.20
N ARG A 396 -6.40 7.32 8.11
CA ARG A 396 -5.52 7.72 7.00
C ARG A 396 -4.13 7.13 7.17
N GLY A 397 -3.60 7.20 8.39
CA GLY A 397 -2.32 6.65 8.78
C GLY A 397 -1.11 7.50 8.37
N SER A 398 -0.03 7.30 9.09
CA SER A 398 1.29 7.82 8.75
C SER A 398 2.34 6.80 9.18
N ARG A 399 3.38 6.61 8.39
CA ARG A 399 4.49 5.67 8.72
C ARG A 399 4.00 4.24 9.05
N TYR A 400 2.85 3.86 8.52
CA TYR A 400 2.15 2.63 8.90
C TYR A 400 2.49 1.42 8.02
N THR A 401 3.25 1.61 6.94
CA THR A 401 3.53 0.57 5.95
C THR A 401 4.06 -0.74 6.57
N PRO A 402 4.96 -0.73 7.58
CA PRO A 402 5.40 -1.97 8.21
C PRO A 402 4.30 -2.75 8.94
N ILE A 403 3.35 -2.07 9.57
CA ILE A 403 2.18 -2.73 10.17
C ILE A 403 1.25 -3.21 9.08
N PHE A 404 1.01 -2.38 8.07
CA PHE A 404 0.11 -2.68 6.97
C PHE A 404 0.54 -3.93 6.20
N GLU A 405 1.84 -4.08 5.90
CA GLU A 405 2.39 -5.23 5.20
C GLU A 405 2.80 -6.38 6.14
N GLY A 406 3.28 -6.06 7.33
CA GLY A 406 3.74 -7.07 8.30
C GLY A 406 2.61 -7.90 8.91
N THR A 407 1.44 -7.30 9.14
CA THR A 407 0.26 -8.02 9.66
C THR A 407 -0.21 -9.13 8.73
N PRO A 408 -0.43 -8.91 7.42
CA PRO A 408 -0.74 -9.99 6.49
C PRO A 408 0.37 -11.04 6.42
N HIS A 409 1.63 -10.64 6.43
CA HIS A 409 2.75 -11.58 6.45
C HIS A 409 2.72 -12.50 7.67
N ARG A 410 2.50 -11.96 8.88
CA ARG A 410 2.33 -12.79 10.08
C ARG A 410 1.14 -13.74 9.91
N SER A 411 0.06 -13.26 9.33
CA SER A 411 -1.15 -14.04 9.12
C SER A 411 -0.94 -15.23 8.16
N GLU A 412 -0.09 -15.09 7.14
CA GLU A 412 0.25 -16.18 6.21
C GLU A 412 0.73 -17.44 6.97
N GLU A 413 1.58 -17.27 7.97
CA GLU A 413 2.07 -18.35 8.82
C GLU A 413 1.02 -18.80 9.83
N LEU A 414 0.37 -17.88 10.53
CA LEU A 414 -0.65 -18.18 11.53
C LEU A 414 -1.80 -19.02 10.96
N PHE A 415 -2.14 -18.80 9.68
CA PHE A 415 -3.28 -19.44 9.01
C PHE A 415 -2.91 -20.70 8.19
N GLU A 416 -1.72 -21.26 8.34
CA GLU A 416 -1.32 -22.53 7.69
C GLU A 416 -2.34 -23.66 7.94
N PHE A 417 -2.99 -23.68 9.12
CA PHE A 417 -3.99 -24.67 9.47
C PHE A 417 -5.24 -24.68 8.58
N VAL A 418 -5.46 -23.64 7.77
CA VAL A 418 -6.60 -23.56 6.83
C VAL A 418 -6.41 -24.51 5.65
N PHE A 419 -5.16 -24.87 5.33
CA PHE A 419 -4.80 -25.75 4.22
C PHE A 419 -4.08 -27.02 4.69
N PRO A 420 -4.69 -27.84 5.60
CA PRO A 420 -4.00 -28.97 6.22
C PRO A 420 -3.69 -30.09 5.23
N GLU A 421 -4.38 -30.13 4.10
CA GLU A 421 -4.14 -31.07 3.01
C GLU A 421 -2.94 -30.71 2.12
N ASP A 422 -2.41 -29.50 2.23
CA ASP A 422 -1.31 -29.03 1.39
C ASP A 422 0.02 -29.01 2.15
N PRO A 423 0.87 -30.04 1.99
CA PRO A 423 2.16 -30.09 2.69
C PRO A 423 3.18 -29.08 2.14
N PHE A 424 2.90 -28.42 1.02
CA PHE A 424 3.78 -27.43 0.39
C PHE A 424 3.48 -26.01 0.84
N TYR A 425 2.32 -25.76 1.45
CA TYR A 425 1.95 -24.42 1.92
C TYR A 425 2.99 -23.82 2.88
N PRO A 426 3.51 -24.54 3.92
CA PRO A 426 4.56 -24.02 4.79
C PRO A 426 5.86 -23.66 4.05
N LEU A 427 6.19 -24.40 2.99
CA LEU A 427 7.36 -24.08 2.16
C LEU A 427 7.15 -22.77 1.38
N PHE A 428 5.95 -22.53 0.86
CA PHE A 428 5.61 -21.26 0.21
C PHE A 428 5.75 -20.08 1.16
N VAL A 429 5.21 -20.20 2.36
CA VAL A 429 5.30 -19.17 3.40
C VAL A 429 6.77 -18.89 3.76
N ALA A 430 7.57 -19.94 3.99
CA ALA A 430 8.99 -19.79 4.29
C ALA A 430 9.76 -19.13 3.12
N TYR A 431 9.51 -19.54 1.87
CA TYR A 431 10.10 -18.93 0.69
C TYR A 431 9.74 -17.44 0.58
N ARG A 432 8.49 -17.07 0.84
CA ARG A 432 8.05 -15.68 0.85
C ARG A 432 8.78 -14.87 1.93
N ARG A 433 9.01 -15.45 3.13
CA ARG A 433 9.79 -14.81 4.20
C ARG A 433 11.22 -14.52 3.74
N HIS A 434 11.85 -15.53 3.15
CA HIS A 434 13.20 -15.38 2.61
C HIS A 434 13.25 -14.30 1.52
N HIS A 435 12.32 -14.32 0.58
CA HIS A 435 12.23 -13.30 -0.45
C HIS A 435 12.13 -11.88 0.14
N THR A 436 11.30 -11.68 1.16
CA THR A 436 11.12 -10.35 1.76
C THR A 436 12.32 -9.92 2.62
N ALA A 437 13.07 -10.85 3.20
CA ALA A 437 14.35 -10.56 3.84
C ALA A 437 15.42 -10.13 2.81
N VAL A 438 15.49 -10.80 1.66
CA VAL A 438 16.40 -10.43 0.54
C VAL A 438 16.10 -9.04 0.01
N ARG A 439 14.82 -8.62 -0.03
CA ARG A 439 14.42 -7.26 -0.43
C ARG A 439 15.05 -6.17 0.43
N ILE A 440 15.25 -6.42 1.73
CA ILE A 440 15.95 -5.46 2.62
C ILE A 440 17.39 -5.29 2.17
N LYS A 441 18.11 -6.39 1.96
CA LYS A 441 19.51 -6.35 1.49
C LYS A 441 19.60 -5.65 0.13
N ALA A 442 18.68 -5.94 -0.77
CA ALA A 442 18.63 -5.29 -2.08
C ALA A 442 18.46 -3.76 -1.97
N ASP A 443 17.58 -3.28 -1.09
CA ASP A 443 17.38 -1.85 -0.86
C ASP A 443 18.63 -1.20 -0.24
N LEU A 444 19.24 -1.85 0.76
CA LEU A 444 20.53 -1.41 1.35
C LEU A 444 21.65 -1.36 0.32
N MET A 445 21.77 -2.37 -0.56
CA MET A 445 22.74 -2.38 -1.65
C MET A 445 22.55 -1.20 -2.60
N LEU A 446 21.29 -0.91 -2.98
CA LEU A 446 20.99 0.20 -3.88
C LEU A 446 21.27 1.56 -3.24
N ARG A 447 20.84 1.77 -1.99
CA ARG A 447 20.70 3.10 -1.40
C ARG A 447 21.77 3.44 -0.37
N TYR A 448 22.24 2.47 0.38
CA TYR A 448 23.22 2.67 1.44
C TYR A 448 24.63 2.29 1.00
N TYR A 449 24.84 1.07 0.53
CA TYR A 449 26.17 0.60 0.12
C TYR A 449 26.61 1.15 -1.23
N GLY A 450 25.67 1.45 -2.13
CA GLY A 450 25.97 2.00 -3.46
C GLY A 450 26.48 0.96 -4.45
N ASN A 451 25.93 -0.24 -4.39
CA ASN A 451 26.21 -1.26 -5.39
C ASN A 451 25.56 -0.92 -6.74
N PRO A 452 26.21 -1.25 -7.86
CA PRO A 452 25.59 -1.12 -9.18
C PRO A 452 24.33 -1.97 -9.28
N ILE A 453 23.34 -1.50 -10.03
CA ILE A 453 22.05 -2.19 -10.26
C ILE A 453 22.25 -3.67 -10.65
N LYS A 454 23.24 -3.97 -11.52
CA LYS A 454 23.54 -5.35 -11.96
C LYS A 454 23.92 -6.30 -10.82
N GLU A 455 24.56 -5.79 -9.76
CA GLU A 455 24.93 -6.60 -8.58
C GLU A 455 23.69 -6.88 -7.73
N VAL A 456 22.77 -5.93 -7.63
CA VAL A 456 21.48 -6.13 -6.94
C VAL A 456 20.59 -7.10 -7.70
N VAL A 457 20.59 -7.06 -9.03
CA VAL A 457 19.95 -8.08 -9.87
C VAL A 457 20.56 -9.45 -9.62
N GLN A 458 21.89 -9.54 -9.50
CA GLN A 458 22.58 -10.80 -9.22
C GLN A 458 22.21 -11.35 -7.84
N LEU A 459 22.04 -10.51 -6.82
CA LEU A 459 21.57 -10.93 -5.50
C LEU A 459 20.24 -11.72 -5.59
N TYR A 460 19.27 -11.24 -6.35
CA TYR A 460 17.99 -11.94 -6.54
C TYR A 460 18.16 -13.27 -7.30
N CYS A 461 19.07 -13.34 -8.26
CA CYS A 461 19.40 -14.59 -8.94
C CYS A 461 20.04 -15.61 -7.99
N ASP A 462 20.97 -15.16 -7.15
CA ASP A 462 21.74 -16.04 -6.26
C ASP A 462 20.89 -16.52 -5.07
N GLU A 463 20.10 -15.63 -4.45
CA GLU A 463 19.34 -15.95 -3.24
C GLU A 463 18.00 -16.65 -3.54
N LEU A 464 17.37 -16.36 -4.69
CA LEU A 464 16.02 -16.82 -4.99
C LEU A 464 15.91 -17.66 -6.26
N ASP A 465 17.02 -17.83 -6.98
CA ASP A 465 17.06 -18.50 -8.28
C ASP A 465 16.08 -17.84 -9.29
N PHE A 466 15.95 -16.53 -9.22
CA PHE A 466 15.17 -15.79 -10.22
C PHE A 466 15.94 -15.71 -11.54
N ASP A 467 15.20 -15.83 -12.64
CA ASP A 467 15.76 -15.42 -13.92
C ASP A 467 16.04 -13.89 -13.94
N ARG A 468 16.97 -13.48 -14.82
CA ARG A 468 17.41 -12.07 -14.85
C ARG A 468 16.29 -11.07 -15.17
N VAL A 469 15.24 -11.46 -15.89
CA VAL A 469 14.12 -10.57 -16.24
C VAL A 469 13.27 -10.34 -15.00
N THR A 470 12.94 -11.40 -14.28
CA THR A 470 12.19 -11.33 -13.01
C THR A 470 12.99 -10.56 -11.96
N ALA A 471 14.29 -10.87 -11.79
CA ALA A 471 15.17 -10.16 -10.87
C ALA A 471 15.26 -8.66 -11.20
N ARG A 472 15.42 -8.30 -12.48
CA ARG A 472 15.44 -6.89 -12.91
C ARG A 472 14.11 -6.17 -12.63
N GLY A 473 12.98 -6.87 -12.78
CA GLY A 473 11.66 -6.35 -12.42
C GLY A 473 11.56 -5.99 -10.93
N GLN A 474 12.08 -6.83 -10.03
CA GLN A 474 12.13 -6.54 -8.58
C GLN A 474 12.97 -5.29 -8.28
N VAL A 475 14.17 -5.22 -8.86
CA VAL A 475 15.07 -4.07 -8.67
C VAL A 475 14.44 -2.79 -9.22
N ARG A 476 13.75 -2.86 -10.39
CA ARG A 476 13.06 -1.72 -10.99
C ARG A 476 11.98 -1.13 -10.07
N ALA A 477 11.23 -1.98 -9.40
CA ALA A 477 10.24 -1.53 -8.40
C ALA A 477 10.93 -0.80 -7.23
N GLN A 478 12.08 -1.28 -6.75
CA GLN A 478 12.85 -0.64 -5.67
C GLN A 478 13.54 0.67 -6.10
N GLU A 479 13.80 0.87 -7.39
CA GLU A 479 14.31 2.14 -7.90
C GLU A 479 13.31 3.29 -7.66
N TYR A 480 12.01 3.02 -7.76
CA TYR A 480 10.96 4.03 -7.61
C TYR A 480 10.35 4.08 -6.20
N MET A 481 10.27 2.93 -5.53
CA MET A 481 9.62 2.82 -4.21
C MET A 481 10.66 2.75 -3.10
N LEU A 482 11.36 3.86 -2.89
CA LEU A 482 12.45 3.98 -1.92
C LEU A 482 12.03 3.49 -0.52
N GLY A 483 12.73 2.48 0.00
CA GLY A 483 12.51 1.93 1.33
C GLY A 483 11.23 1.10 1.52
N TYR A 484 10.25 1.19 0.61
CA TYR A 484 8.95 0.51 0.75
C TYR A 484 9.08 -1.01 0.96
N PHE A 485 9.93 -1.66 0.18
CA PHE A 485 10.08 -3.12 0.23
C PHE A 485 10.79 -3.63 1.49
N THR A 486 11.42 -2.76 2.27
CA THR A 486 11.96 -3.12 3.58
C THR A 486 10.85 -3.37 4.60
N CYS A 487 9.69 -2.74 4.41
CA CYS A 487 8.58 -2.75 5.36
C CYS A 487 7.97 -4.13 5.59
N TYR A 488 7.97 -4.99 4.58
CA TYR A 488 7.38 -6.33 4.65
C TYR A 488 8.00 -7.20 5.74
N TYR A 489 9.28 -7.49 5.61
CA TYR A 489 9.98 -8.33 6.57
C TYR A 489 10.22 -7.61 7.90
N TYR A 490 10.52 -6.30 7.87
CA TYR A 490 10.67 -5.49 9.07
C TYR A 490 9.40 -5.55 9.93
N GLY A 491 8.24 -5.30 9.34
CA GLY A 491 6.95 -5.37 10.03
C GLY A 491 6.67 -6.76 10.59
N TYR A 492 6.80 -7.80 9.77
CA TYR A 492 6.64 -9.19 10.21
C TYR A 492 7.52 -9.52 11.42
N LYS A 493 8.82 -9.23 11.33
CA LYS A 493 9.80 -9.52 12.39
C LYS A 493 9.44 -8.83 13.70
N MET A 494 9.20 -7.53 13.64
CA MET A 494 8.89 -6.74 14.85
C MET A 494 7.55 -7.15 15.47
N LEU A 495 6.52 -7.33 14.66
CA LEU A 495 5.21 -7.76 15.16
C LEU A 495 5.25 -9.16 15.79
N THR A 496 5.97 -10.10 15.20
CA THR A 496 6.17 -11.44 15.75
C THR A 496 6.98 -11.39 17.05
N GLN A 497 8.02 -10.57 17.10
CA GLN A 497 8.82 -10.37 18.31
C GLN A 497 7.95 -9.83 19.45
N TRP A 498 7.14 -8.81 19.22
CA TRP A 498 6.27 -8.24 20.25
C TRP A 498 5.17 -9.21 20.70
N GLU A 499 4.61 -10.02 19.82
CA GLU A 499 3.68 -11.09 20.21
C GLU A 499 4.29 -11.98 21.31
N HIS A 500 5.55 -12.37 21.15
CA HIS A 500 6.27 -13.19 22.12
C HIS A 500 6.65 -12.41 23.39
N GLU A 501 7.14 -11.18 23.25
CA GLU A 501 7.57 -10.35 24.39
C GLU A 501 6.43 -10.04 25.34
N TYR A 502 5.24 -9.69 24.82
CA TYR A 502 4.05 -9.38 25.62
C TYR A 502 3.28 -10.64 26.05
N GLY A 503 3.53 -11.79 25.42
CA GLY A 503 2.87 -13.04 25.73
C GLY A 503 1.38 -13.05 25.44
N PHE A 504 0.93 -12.30 24.45
CA PHE A 504 -0.46 -12.30 24.01
C PHE A 504 -0.88 -13.67 23.45
N ASP A 505 -2.12 -14.04 23.68
CA ASP A 505 -2.77 -15.10 22.91
C ASP A 505 -2.86 -14.69 21.43
N LYS A 506 -2.67 -15.65 20.54
CA LYS A 506 -2.64 -15.39 19.09
C LYS A 506 -3.92 -14.73 18.57
N LYS A 507 -5.07 -15.09 19.14
CA LYS A 507 -6.36 -14.50 18.78
C LYS A 507 -6.46 -13.06 19.27
N GLU A 508 -6.15 -12.83 20.54
CA GLU A 508 -6.13 -11.49 21.14
C GLU A 508 -5.19 -10.57 20.35
N TYR A 509 -3.96 -11.02 20.08
CA TYR A 509 -2.99 -10.21 19.36
C TYR A 509 -3.43 -9.91 17.93
N THR A 510 -4.05 -10.87 17.24
CA THR A 510 -4.58 -10.65 15.90
C THR A 510 -5.69 -9.59 15.92
N GLU A 511 -6.62 -9.65 16.88
CA GLU A 511 -7.65 -8.62 17.05
C GLU A 511 -7.02 -7.24 17.32
N LEU A 512 -5.98 -7.14 18.16
CA LEU A 512 -5.26 -5.88 18.42
C LEU A 512 -4.61 -5.31 17.17
N LEU A 513 -3.97 -6.14 16.34
CA LEU A 513 -3.34 -5.72 15.08
C LEU A 513 -4.34 -5.07 14.12
N PHE A 514 -5.54 -5.61 14.03
CA PHE A 514 -6.59 -5.06 13.15
C PHE A 514 -7.36 -3.89 13.79
N SER A 515 -7.41 -3.79 15.12
CA SER A 515 -8.04 -2.67 15.85
C SER A 515 -7.18 -1.41 15.86
N ALA A 516 -5.87 -1.55 15.83
CA ALA A 516 -4.93 -0.42 15.87
C ALA A 516 -4.77 0.31 14.54
N ALA A 517 -5.40 -0.20 13.49
CA ALA A 517 -5.44 0.39 12.16
C ALA A 517 -4.05 0.76 11.58
N ARG A 518 -3.87 2.02 11.21
CA ARG A 518 -2.69 2.51 10.49
C ARG A 518 -1.74 3.31 11.39
N MET A 519 -1.43 2.75 12.56
CA MET A 519 -0.39 3.33 13.43
C MET A 519 1.00 3.13 12.83
N SER A 520 1.95 4.01 13.18
CA SER A 520 3.37 3.71 13.00
C SER A 520 3.81 2.59 13.96
N MET A 521 4.90 1.90 13.64
CA MET A 521 5.44 0.84 14.51
C MET A 521 5.69 1.33 15.93
N SER A 522 6.26 2.52 16.10
CA SER A 522 6.52 3.11 17.41
C SER A 522 5.23 3.40 18.20
N ASN A 523 4.19 3.88 17.54
CA ASN A 523 2.90 4.13 18.18
C ASN A 523 2.13 2.86 18.46
N PHE A 524 2.24 1.84 17.62
CA PHE A 524 1.66 0.54 17.90
C PHE A 524 2.32 -0.11 19.13
N LYS A 525 3.65 -0.01 19.26
CA LYS A 525 4.33 -0.46 20.48
C LYS A 525 3.82 0.27 21.72
N ARG A 526 3.65 1.61 21.66
CA ARG A 526 3.04 2.38 22.75
C ARG A 526 1.61 1.93 23.04
N PHE A 527 0.84 1.58 22.02
CA PHE A 527 -0.51 1.03 22.19
C PHE A 527 -0.49 -0.32 22.91
N LEU A 528 0.45 -1.21 22.60
CA LEU A 528 0.64 -2.46 23.32
C LEU A 528 1.06 -2.26 24.79
N ASP A 529 1.85 -1.21 25.07
CA ASP A 529 2.28 -0.83 26.42
C ASP A 529 1.13 -0.30 27.30
N LEU A 530 -0.03 0.06 26.72
CA LEU A 530 -1.19 0.48 27.49
C LEU A 530 -1.76 -0.70 28.29
N SER A 531 -2.36 -0.39 29.44
CA SER A 531 -3.19 -1.38 30.14
C SER A 531 -4.38 -1.80 29.27
N GLU A 532 -4.93 -2.98 29.50
CA GLU A 532 -6.13 -3.43 28.79
C GLU A 532 -7.28 -2.42 28.91
N ALA A 533 -7.49 -1.89 30.11
CA ALA A 533 -8.50 -0.87 30.36
C ALA A 533 -8.24 0.42 29.54
N ASP A 534 -6.97 0.83 29.40
CA ASP A 534 -6.62 2.01 28.61
C ASP A 534 -6.77 1.75 27.11
N ARG A 535 -6.41 0.55 26.61
CA ARG A 535 -6.67 0.16 25.21
C ARG A 535 -8.17 0.19 24.89
N GLN A 536 -8.99 -0.39 25.75
CA GLN A 536 -10.46 -0.36 25.60
C GLN A 536 -11.01 1.07 25.68
N SER A 537 -10.50 1.89 26.61
CA SER A 537 -10.89 3.30 26.72
C SER A 537 -10.48 4.12 25.50
N PHE A 538 -9.29 3.88 24.94
CA PHE A 538 -8.84 4.54 23.73
C PHE A 538 -9.83 4.36 22.58
N LEU A 539 -10.24 3.13 22.31
CA LEU A 539 -11.22 2.83 21.27
C LEU A 539 -12.59 3.43 21.59
N LYS A 540 -13.06 3.32 22.84
CA LYS A 540 -14.36 3.81 23.27
C LYS A 540 -14.47 5.33 23.32
N ASP A 541 -13.43 6.02 23.75
CA ASP A 541 -13.42 7.49 23.88
C ASP A 541 -13.58 8.15 22.50
N PHE A 542 -13.01 7.58 21.45
CA PHE A 542 -13.21 8.05 20.08
C PHE A 542 -14.51 7.53 19.45
N ALA A 543 -15.02 6.36 19.86
CA ALA A 543 -16.30 5.83 19.42
C ALA A 543 -17.46 6.79 19.71
N SER A 544 -17.48 7.35 20.91
CA SER A 544 -18.53 8.29 21.33
C SER A 544 -18.50 9.62 20.57
N LEU A 545 -17.40 9.91 19.86
CA LEU A 545 -17.18 11.15 19.12
C LEU A 545 -17.25 10.97 17.61
N ASN A 546 -17.32 9.74 17.12
CA ASN A 546 -17.34 9.43 15.70
C ASN A 546 -18.76 9.08 15.26
N GLN A 547 -19.33 9.86 14.38
CA GLN A 547 -20.71 9.67 13.87
C GLN A 547 -20.91 8.37 13.07
N PHE A 548 -19.83 7.67 12.72
CA PHE A 548 -19.89 6.41 11.98
C PHE A 548 -20.35 5.22 12.82
N ASN A 549 -20.38 5.32 14.15
CA ASN A 549 -20.52 4.14 15.00
C ASN A 549 -21.92 3.66 15.28
N GLU A 550 -22.91 4.52 15.23
CA GLU A 550 -24.27 4.12 15.60
C GLU A 550 -25.04 3.45 14.47
N ASP A 551 -24.58 3.58 13.21
CA ASP A 551 -25.40 3.24 12.04
C ASP A 551 -24.71 2.41 10.94
N TYR A 552 -23.52 1.85 11.19
CA TYR A 552 -22.82 1.07 10.15
C TYR A 552 -23.69 -0.06 9.58
N SER A 553 -24.48 -0.75 10.43
CA SER A 553 -25.25 -1.94 10.05
C SER A 553 -26.68 -1.64 9.54
N GLU A 554 -27.25 -0.44 9.79
CA GLU A 554 -28.70 -0.28 9.71
C GLU A 554 -29.20 0.78 8.73
N LYS A 555 -28.38 1.73 8.31
CA LYS A 555 -28.85 2.78 7.38
C LYS A 555 -28.00 2.89 6.13
N PRO A 556 -28.58 2.73 4.94
CA PRO A 556 -27.88 3.08 3.72
C PRO A 556 -27.50 4.56 3.76
N ILE A 557 -26.23 4.86 3.49
CA ILE A 557 -25.77 6.23 3.28
C ILE A 557 -26.55 6.80 2.11
N LYS A 558 -27.16 7.97 2.28
CA LYS A 558 -27.79 8.67 1.16
C LYS A 558 -26.70 9.07 0.17
N LEU A 559 -26.81 8.55 -1.03
CA LEU A 559 -25.85 8.71 -2.13
C LEU A 559 -26.30 9.85 -3.08
N ASP A 560 -26.81 10.95 -2.54
CA ASP A 560 -27.30 12.10 -3.34
C ASP A 560 -26.14 12.87 -3.97
#